data_9e89154f08097e847884e2a1d0dfbffb
#
_entry.id   9e89154f08097e847884e2a1d0dfbffb
#
_cell.length_a   1.000
_cell.length_b   1.000
_cell.length_c   1.000
_cell.angle_alpha   90.00
_cell.angle_beta   90.00
_cell.angle_gamma   90.00
#
_symmetry.space_group_name_H-M   'P 1'
#
loop_
_entity.id
_entity.type
_entity.pdbx_description
1 polymer ?
#
loop_
_entity_poly.entity_id
_entity_poly.type
_entity_poly.pdbx_seq_one_letter_code
_entity_poly.pdbx_strand_id
1 'polypeptide(L)'
;MTMTYPFNPRATEILTILEGTLYVGFVTSNPDNKFSSKVLNKGDVFVFPEGLIHFQFNPNPYKPAVAIAELSSQNPGAITIANAMFVSKPTISNDVLAKAFLVEKNTVDWLQAQFLADNQK
;
A
#
# COMPACT_ATOMS: atom_id res chain seq x y z
N MET A 1 7.65 -9.43 -7.16
CA MET A 1 7.77 -8.71 -5.89
C MET A 1 6.64 -7.71 -5.80
N THR A 2 5.71 -7.95 -4.90
CA THR A 2 4.50 -7.13 -4.82
C THR A 2 4.72 -6.06 -3.77
N MET A 3 4.85 -4.81 -4.20
CA MET A 3 4.78 -3.66 -3.32
C MET A 3 3.33 -3.20 -3.29
N THR A 4 2.70 -3.30 -2.15
CA THR A 4 1.36 -2.79 -1.96
C THR A 4 1.41 -1.47 -1.19
N TYR A 5 0.58 -0.53 -1.57
CA TYR A 5 0.32 0.69 -0.81
C TYR A 5 -1.07 0.57 -0.17
N PRO A 6 -1.19 -0.22 0.91
CA PRO A 6 -2.45 -0.29 1.61
C PRO A 6 -2.65 0.94 2.49
N PHE A 7 -3.86 1.17 2.88
CA PHE A 7 -4.16 1.90 4.11
C PHE A 7 -5.32 1.22 4.83
N ASN A 8 -5.31 1.33 6.14
CA ASN A 8 -6.34 0.78 7.00
C ASN A 8 -7.32 1.91 7.35
N PRO A 9 -8.50 1.95 6.72
CA PRO A 9 -9.41 3.09 6.89
C PRO A 9 -10.00 3.20 8.30
N ARG A 10 -9.98 2.11 9.07
CA ARG A 10 -10.64 2.04 10.38
C ARG A 10 -9.77 1.48 11.51
N ALA A 11 -8.46 1.48 11.33
CA ALA A 11 -7.56 0.97 12.36
C ALA A 11 -6.16 1.56 12.27
N THR A 12 -5.53 1.71 13.41
CA THR A 12 -4.07 1.86 13.54
C THR A 12 -3.46 0.46 13.55
N GLU A 13 -2.37 0.29 12.82
CA GLU A 13 -1.62 -0.96 12.74
C GLU A 13 -0.29 -0.83 13.48
N ILE A 14 0.05 -1.83 14.28
CA ILE A 14 1.39 -1.98 14.87
C ILE A 14 2.04 -3.21 14.29
N LEU A 15 3.27 -3.07 13.80
CA LEU A 15 4.04 -4.11 13.12
C LEU A 15 5.28 -4.46 13.94
N THR A 16 5.48 -5.76 14.19
CA THR A 16 6.70 -6.28 14.85
C THR A 16 7.39 -7.26 13.91
N ILE A 17 8.68 -7.06 13.66
CA ILE A 17 9.46 -7.93 12.79
C ILE A 17 9.95 -9.13 13.56
N LEU A 18 9.60 -10.33 13.09
CA LEU A 18 10.04 -11.60 13.65
C LEU A 18 11.28 -12.15 12.95
N GLU A 19 11.39 -11.94 11.64
CA GLU A 19 12.47 -12.42 10.81
C GLU A 19 12.67 -11.54 9.59
N GLY A 20 13.91 -11.38 9.16
CA GLY A 20 14.26 -10.61 7.97
C GLY A 20 14.26 -9.11 8.20
N THR A 21 14.11 -8.37 7.11
CA THR A 21 14.16 -6.92 7.10
C THR A 21 13.03 -6.38 6.24
N LEU A 22 12.35 -5.35 6.72
CA LEU A 22 11.34 -4.60 5.94
C LEU A 22 11.72 -3.11 5.89
N TYR A 23 11.54 -2.52 4.73
CA TYR A 23 11.50 -1.07 4.56
C TYR A 23 10.04 -0.64 4.60
N VAL A 24 9.72 0.27 5.50
CA VAL A 24 8.34 0.72 5.73
C VAL A 24 8.25 2.23 5.73
N GLY A 25 7.07 2.75 5.45
CA GLY A 25 6.83 4.18 5.54
C GLY A 25 5.36 4.53 5.39
N PHE A 26 5.03 5.73 5.80
CA PHE A 26 3.70 6.33 5.61
C PHE A 26 3.79 7.81 5.26
N VAL A 27 2.71 8.33 4.70
CA VAL A 27 2.59 9.75 4.31
C VAL A 27 1.43 10.36 5.08
N THR A 28 1.68 11.52 5.69
CA THR A 28 0.62 12.26 6.39
C THR A 28 -0.36 12.89 5.40
N SER A 29 -1.52 13.30 5.90
CA SER A 29 -2.55 13.95 5.10
C SER A 29 -2.12 15.35 4.63
N ASN A 30 -2.91 15.87 3.68
CA ASN A 30 -2.78 17.25 3.24
C ASN A 30 -2.91 18.24 4.43
N PRO A 31 -2.26 19.41 4.37
CA PRO A 31 -1.42 19.91 3.27
C PRO A 31 0.03 19.44 3.31
N ASP A 32 0.48 18.86 4.42
CA ASP A 32 1.90 18.61 4.66
C ASP A 32 2.46 17.45 3.84
N ASN A 33 1.69 16.39 3.63
CA ASN A 33 2.10 15.16 2.95
C ASN A 33 3.51 14.71 3.37
N LYS A 34 3.77 14.74 4.68
CA LYS A 34 5.09 14.43 5.23
C LYS A 34 5.33 12.93 5.15
N PHE A 35 6.44 12.55 4.55
CA PHE A 35 6.88 11.17 4.47
C PHE A 35 7.75 10.80 5.67
N SER A 36 7.39 9.69 6.32
CA SER A 36 8.18 9.07 7.39
C SER A 36 8.46 7.64 7.02
N SER A 37 9.71 7.21 7.11
CA SER A 37 10.12 5.85 6.77
C SER A 37 11.19 5.31 7.71
N LYS A 38 11.30 3.98 7.75
CA LYS A 38 12.31 3.29 8.54
C LYS A 38 12.62 1.93 7.92
N VAL A 39 13.87 1.50 8.07
CA VAL A 39 14.28 0.10 7.84
C VAL A 39 14.14 -0.64 9.16
N LEU A 40 13.33 -1.69 9.17
CA LEU A 40 13.05 -2.50 10.35
C LEU A 40 13.77 -3.82 10.26
N ASN A 41 14.47 -4.17 11.33
CA ASN A 41 15.11 -5.47 11.50
C ASN A 41 14.39 -6.28 12.57
N LYS A 42 14.78 -7.55 12.76
CA LYS A 42 14.20 -8.43 13.77
C LYS A 42 14.13 -7.75 15.14
N GLY A 43 12.94 -7.77 15.74
CA GLY A 43 12.64 -7.15 17.03
C GLY A 43 12.19 -5.70 16.97
N ASP A 44 12.31 -5.05 15.81
CA ASP A 44 11.85 -3.68 15.63
C ASP A 44 10.32 -3.62 15.52
N VAL A 45 9.77 -2.51 15.99
CA VAL A 45 8.33 -2.22 15.99
C VAL A 45 8.10 -0.90 15.26
N PHE A 46 7.00 -0.83 14.51
CA PHE A 46 6.58 0.38 13.79
C PHE A 46 5.06 0.52 13.83
N VAL A 47 4.59 1.76 13.90
CA VAL A 47 3.15 2.07 13.92
C VAL A 47 2.75 2.78 12.65
N PHE A 48 1.71 2.27 11.99
CA PHE A 48 1.04 2.93 10.88
C PHE A 48 -0.26 3.57 11.41
N PRO A 49 -0.32 4.90 11.48
CA PRO A 49 -1.54 5.57 11.96
C PRO A 49 -2.75 5.29 11.07
N GLU A 50 -3.93 5.22 11.69
CA GLU A 50 -5.19 5.00 11.01
C GLU A 50 -5.39 5.96 9.84
N GLY A 51 -5.85 5.41 8.70
CA GLY A 51 -6.23 6.18 7.51
C GLY A 51 -5.07 6.77 6.71
N LEU A 52 -3.82 6.54 7.10
CA LEU A 52 -2.68 7.03 6.34
C LEU A 52 -2.21 6.01 5.31
N ILE A 53 -1.88 6.52 4.12
CA ILE A 53 -1.26 5.73 3.06
C ILE A 53 0.11 5.28 3.53
N HIS A 54 0.35 3.97 3.49
CA HIS A 54 1.62 3.40 3.92
C HIS A 54 2.09 2.28 2.99
N PHE A 55 3.32 1.81 3.19
CA PHE A 55 3.85 0.66 2.47
C PHE A 55 4.74 -0.20 3.37
N GLN A 56 4.85 -1.46 2.98
CA GLN A 56 5.76 -2.44 3.55
C GLN A 56 6.47 -3.12 2.38
N PHE A 57 7.79 -3.12 2.41
CA PHE A 57 8.60 -3.60 1.31
C PHE A 57 9.75 -4.46 1.80
N ASN A 58 9.89 -5.66 1.25
CA ASN A 58 11.05 -6.51 1.52
C ASN A 58 12.17 -6.16 0.53
N PRO A 59 13.26 -5.53 0.99
CA PRO A 59 14.37 -5.16 0.10
C PRO A 59 15.22 -6.35 -0.33
N ASN A 60 15.05 -7.52 0.30
CA ASN A 60 15.84 -8.70 -0.01
C ASN A 60 15.08 -9.65 -0.93
N PRO A 61 15.51 -9.85 -2.19
CA PRO A 61 14.82 -10.71 -3.12
C PRO A 61 14.97 -12.21 -2.83
N TYR A 62 15.91 -12.58 -1.95
CA TYR A 62 16.27 -13.97 -1.69
C TYR A 62 15.83 -14.49 -0.33
N LYS A 63 15.47 -13.61 0.60
CA LYS A 63 15.05 -13.98 1.95
C LYS A 63 13.68 -13.41 2.26
N PRO A 64 12.75 -14.22 2.79
CA PRO A 64 11.47 -13.71 3.25
C PRO A 64 11.65 -12.81 4.48
N ALA A 65 10.70 -11.92 4.68
CA ALA A 65 10.51 -11.21 5.94
C ALA A 65 9.21 -11.71 6.56
N VAL A 66 9.23 -11.91 7.87
CA VAL A 66 8.08 -12.33 8.66
C VAL A 66 7.80 -11.30 9.74
N ALA A 67 6.55 -10.86 9.81
CA ALA A 67 6.13 -9.88 10.80
C ALA A 67 4.75 -10.24 11.36
N ILE A 68 4.48 -9.78 12.56
CA ILE A 68 3.14 -9.81 13.14
C ILE A 68 2.59 -8.40 13.07
N ALA A 69 1.38 -8.26 12.54
CA ALA A 69 0.64 -7.02 12.51
C ALA A 69 -0.60 -7.14 13.41
N GLU A 70 -0.77 -6.18 14.29
CA GLU A 70 -1.93 -6.05 15.14
C GLU A 70 -2.68 -4.78 14.77
N LEU A 71 -4.00 -4.89 14.71
CA LEU A 71 -4.87 -3.78 14.30
C LEU A 71 -5.80 -3.40 15.43
N SER A 72 -6.03 -2.11 15.61
CA SER A 72 -6.85 -1.57 16.70
C SER A 72 -8.36 -1.80 16.51
N SER A 73 -8.77 -2.51 15.48
CA SER A 73 -10.18 -2.84 15.18
C SER A 73 -10.31 -4.27 14.71
N GLN A 74 -11.40 -4.92 15.08
CA GLN A 74 -11.78 -6.22 14.52
C GLN A 74 -12.27 -6.16 13.07
N ASN A 75 -12.55 -4.96 12.56
CA ASN A 75 -12.97 -4.70 11.19
C ASN A 75 -12.18 -3.52 10.58
N PRO A 76 -10.86 -3.66 10.41
CA PRO A 76 -10.00 -2.56 9.97
C PRO A 76 -10.26 -2.13 8.53
N GLY A 77 -10.69 -3.06 7.67
CA GLY A 77 -10.67 -2.87 6.23
C GLY A 77 -9.25 -2.79 5.70
N ALA A 78 -9.11 -2.95 4.39
CA ALA A 78 -7.85 -2.72 3.70
C ALA A 78 -8.16 -2.16 2.31
N ILE A 79 -7.51 -1.08 1.95
CA ILE A 79 -7.62 -0.49 0.62
C ILE A 79 -6.23 -0.51 -0.01
N THR A 80 -6.09 -1.26 -1.09
CA THR A 80 -4.90 -1.19 -1.94
C THR A 80 -5.16 -0.12 -2.99
N ILE A 81 -4.41 0.97 -2.95
CA ILE A 81 -4.69 2.17 -3.73
C ILE A 81 -4.76 1.89 -5.22
N ALA A 82 -3.77 1.18 -5.76
CA ALA A 82 -3.75 0.85 -7.18
C ALA A 82 -4.99 0.05 -7.62
N ASN A 83 -5.39 -0.95 -6.82
CA ASN A 83 -6.58 -1.74 -7.12
C ASN A 83 -7.86 -0.91 -7.03
N ALA A 84 -7.97 -0.04 -6.02
CA ALA A 84 -9.12 0.85 -5.88
C ALA A 84 -9.24 1.80 -7.08
N MET A 85 -8.12 2.31 -7.57
CA MET A 85 -8.11 3.27 -8.68
C MET A 85 -8.27 2.60 -10.05
N PHE A 86 -7.56 1.52 -10.32
CA PHE A 86 -7.45 0.98 -11.68
C PHE A 86 -8.31 -0.27 -11.94
N VAL A 87 -8.77 -0.96 -10.90
CA VAL A 87 -9.57 -2.19 -11.06
C VAL A 87 -10.81 -2.25 -10.18
N SER A 88 -11.39 -1.11 -9.87
CA SER A 88 -12.70 -1.03 -9.19
C SER A 88 -13.79 -1.68 -10.04
N LYS A 89 -14.90 -2.07 -9.41
CA LYS A 89 -16.04 -2.73 -10.08
C LYS A 89 -17.34 -1.96 -9.81
N PRO A 90 -17.90 -1.27 -10.83
CA PRO A 90 -17.34 -1.04 -12.17
C PRO A 90 -16.11 -0.15 -12.15
N THR A 91 -15.33 -0.20 -13.22
CA THR A 91 -14.09 0.59 -13.34
C THR A 91 -14.37 2.09 -13.42
N ILE A 92 -13.49 2.88 -12.83
CA ILE A 92 -13.50 4.33 -13.02
C ILE A 92 -13.15 4.64 -14.47
N SER A 93 -13.84 5.62 -15.06
CA SER A 93 -13.58 6.07 -16.42
C SER A 93 -12.12 6.43 -16.66
N ASN A 94 -11.56 5.99 -17.79
CA ASN A 94 -10.18 6.29 -18.17
C ASN A 94 -9.93 7.79 -18.32
N ASP A 95 -10.92 8.55 -18.75
CA ASP A 95 -10.83 10.02 -18.82
C ASP A 95 -10.66 10.65 -17.44
N VAL A 96 -11.38 10.15 -16.46
CA VAL A 96 -11.30 10.63 -15.07
C VAL A 96 -9.92 10.32 -14.50
N LEU A 97 -9.45 9.08 -14.66
CA LEU A 97 -8.14 8.67 -14.16
C LEU A 97 -6.99 9.40 -14.84
N ALA A 98 -7.05 9.59 -16.16
CA ALA A 98 -6.05 10.33 -16.90
C ALA A 98 -5.93 11.77 -16.41
N LYS A 99 -7.04 12.43 -16.16
CA LYS A 99 -7.07 13.80 -15.61
C LYS A 99 -6.58 13.85 -14.17
N ALA A 100 -7.01 12.91 -13.33
CA ALA A 100 -6.64 12.88 -11.91
C ALA A 100 -5.14 12.65 -11.70
N PHE A 101 -4.52 11.81 -12.52
CA PHE A 101 -3.10 11.45 -12.43
C PHE A 101 -2.21 12.22 -13.42
N LEU A 102 -2.78 13.10 -14.24
CA LEU A 102 -2.05 13.89 -15.25
C LEU A 102 -1.26 13.02 -16.22
N VAL A 103 -1.86 11.94 -16.69
CA VAL A 103 -1.25 10.99 -17.62
C VAL A 103 -2.12 10.80 -18.87
N GLU A 104 -1.53 10.23 -19.93
CA GLU A 104 -2.24 9.86 -21.15
C GLU A 104 -3.22 8.70 -20.90
N LYS A 105 -4.31 8.66 -21.65
CA LYS A 105 -5.30 7.56 -21.57
C LYS A 105 -4.68 6.20 -21.82
N ASN A 106 -3.76 6.09 -22.77
CA ASN A 106 -3.06 4.85 -23.07
C ASN A 106 -2.28 4.32 -21.86
N THR A 107 -1.74 5.20 -21.03
CA THR A 107 -1.08 4.84 -19.77
C THR A 107 -2.09 4.23 -18.79
N VAL A 108 -3.29 4.82 -18.68
CA VAL A 108 -4.37 4.29 -17.83
C VAL A 108 -4.80 2.91 -18.32
N ASP A 109 -5.02 2.75 -19.62
CA ASP A 109 -5.41 1.46 -20.23
C ASP A 109 -4.38 0.37 -19.91
N TRP A 110 -3.10 0.69 -20.05
CA TRP A 110 -2.01 -0.22 -19.75
C TRP A 110 -1.99 -0.60 -18.27
N LEU A 111 -2.11 0.37 -17.36
CA LEU A 111 -2.15 0.12 -15.91
C LEU A 111 -3.33 -0.77 -15.52
N GLN A 112 -4.52 -0.50 -16.04
CA GLN A 112 -5.69 -1.34 -15.77
C GLN A 112 -5.45 -2.79 -16.22
N ALA A 113 -4.87 -2.98 -17.40
CA ALA A 113 -4.55 -4.32 -17.91
C ALA A 113 -3.54 -5.05 -16.99
N GLN A 114 -2.51 -4.37 -16.51
CA GLN A 114 -1.51 -4.97 -15.61
C GLN A 114 -2.12 -5.38 -14.27
N PHE A 115 -2.89 -4.51 -13.63
CA PHE A 115 -3.51 -4.81 -12.34
C PHE A 115 -4.61 -5.87 -12.43
N LEU A 116 -5.34 -5.94 -13.54
CA LEU A 116 -6.29 -7.02 -13.80
C LEU A 116 -5.59 -8.38 -13.91
N ALA A 117 -4.45 -8.44 -14.61
CA ALA A 117 -3.67 -9.66 -14.73
C ALA A 117 -3.09 -10.14 -13.40
N ASP A 118 -2.62 -9.21 -12.55
CA ASP A 118 -2.09 -9.53 -11.22
C ASP A 118 -3.16 -10.07 -10.27
N ASN A 119 -4.40 -9.56 -10.37
CA ASN A 119 -5.50 -10.02 -9.53
C ASN A 119 -6.09 -11.38 -9.92
N GLN A 120 -5.67 -11.94 -11.06
CA GLN A 120 -6.07 -13.28 -11.53
C GLN A 120 -5.09 -14.38 -11.10
N LYS A 121 -3.97 -14.01 -10.54
CA LYS A 121 -2.98 -14.93 -9.98
C LYS A 121 -3.33 -15.34 -8.57
#